data_6732b4c9439ab73526967459abb1e236
#
_entry.id   6732b4c9439ab73526967459abb1e236
#
_cell.length_a   1.000
_cell.length_b   1.000
_cell.length_c   1.000
_cell.angle_alpha   90.00
_cell.angle_beta   90.00
_cell.angle_gamma   90.00
#
_symmetry.space_group_name_H-M   'P 1'
#
loop_
_entity.id
_entity.type
_entity.pdbx_description
1 polymer ?
#
loop_
_entity_poly.entity_id
_entity_poly.type
_entity_poly.pdbx_seq_one_letter_code
_entity_poly.pdbx_strand_id
1 'polypeptide(L)'
;MNHFFLTATLLLLFFSAKAQYLYPEHYLENVSSFCLDCGEPKAMPPENFPQQFMMKVDGNALKRIKGDIYLQIIIDSTGHAALLSADNQTNVSSKKLKLEQAINSIQWTPAGGEDVAKYQSVQLLIQFQDDMMYTRRLTMTMGDKEPVESKNRHDKSHTHTFKVYNTANSSLPWNMSRAVAIDASGVVWMGTDQGLVRMQNGGMYVFNQENSPLTSYPRNKKDLHAIMALDFDSKGQLWISQGYDLFLLDNEKWWKYFNKSNSPVNWCTGFNYDKQGNLWVPTFHGAHRYDNGSWTTVDSTTHPLPSNNIMAIYADSRNRLWIGSSKGSLMAEGDKLETFEDTPYSIKEKTLSNILEDGKGNIWLAIYGANDEPNTALMLYDNEGRWHEYICPLIRKWRTETISDIALNEKNNELWISVYHIGLLLFHTDTEEWELYTPDNSNLPDAYIEDIELDNNGKLWGATFGGIVTEE
;
A
#
# COMPACT_ATOMS: atom_id res chain seq x y z
N MET A 1 45.09 -31.82 -53.68
CA MET A 1 44.31 -31.84 -52.41
C MET A 1 44.60 -30.56 -51.69
N ASN A 2 43.73 -29.59 -51.89
CA ASN A 2 43.85 -28.24 -51.31
C ASN A 2 43.02 -28.15 -50.02
N HIS A 3 43.70 -27.91 -48.92
CA HIS A 3 43.05 -27.58 -47.67
C HIS A 3 42.80 -26.05 -47.61
N PHE A 4 41.55 -25.68 -47.71
CA PHE A 4 41.08 -24.32 -47.40
C PHE A 4 40.97 -24.18 -45.87
N PHE A 5 41.84 -23.38 -45.27
CA PHE A 5 41.62 -22.86 -43.91
C PHE A 5 40.70 -21.64 -43.98
N LEU A 6 39.51 -21.81 -43.44
CA LEU A 6 38.54 -20.71 -43.21
C LEU A 6 38.89 -20.04 -41.89
N THR A 7 39.59 -18.94 -41.93
CA THR A 7 39.77 -18.07 -40.76
C THR A 7 38.52 -17.28 -40.55
N ALA A 8 37.72 -17.66 -39.55
CA ALA A 8 36.58 -16.83 -39.07
C ALA A 8 37.14 -15.65 -38.30
N THR A 9 37.14 -14.49 -38.94
CA THR A 9 37.43 -13.21 -38.27
C THR A 9 36.23 -12.85 -37.43
N LEU A 10 36.32 -13.03 -36.10
CA LEU A 10 35.33 -12.60 -35.13
C LEU A 10 35.39 -11.07 -35.08
N LEU A 11 34.48 -10.41 -35.75
CA LEU A 11 34.29 -8.94 -35.64
C LEU A 11 33.70 -8.67 -34.25
N LEU A 12 34.56 -8.36 -33.27
CA LEU A 12 34.16 -7.79 -32.00
C LEU A 12 33.68 -6.35 -32.29
N LEU A 13 32.39 -6.19 -32.47
CA LEU A 13 31.74 -4.90 -32.43
C LEU A 13 31.84 -4.40 -31.00
N PHE A 14 32.85 -3.57 -30.73
CA PHE A 14 32.87 -2.71 -29.56
C PHE A 14 31.76 -1.68 -29.74
N PHE A 15 30.59 -1.93 -29.18
CA PHE A 15 29.65 -0.87 -28.89
C PHE A 15 30.29 0.02 -27.82
N SER A 16 30.81 1.15 -28.21
CA SER A 16 31.10 2.22 -27.27
C SER A 16 29.76 2.68 -26.71
N ALA A 17 29.38 2.16 -25.56
CA ALA A 17 28.23 2.68 -24.83
C ALA A 17 28.54 4.15 -24.52
N LYS A 18 27.85 5.08 -25.18
CA LYS A 18 27.85 6.50 -24.80
C LYS A 18 27.14 6.60 -23.45
N ALA A 19 27.57 7.53 -22.61
CA ALA A 19 26.86 7.86 -21.40
C ALA A 19 25.40 8.15 -21.71
N GLN A 20 24.49 7.44 -21.06
CA GLN A 20 23.06 7.55 -21.31
C GLN A 20 22.44 8.45 -20.25
N TYR A 21 21.89 9.59 -20.68
CA TYR A 21 21.11 10.46 -19.81
C TYR A 21 19.68 9.93 -19.73
N LEU A 22 19.17 9.82 -18.48
CA LEU A 22 17.80 9.40 -18.23
C LEU A 22 16.81 10.56 -18.17
N TYR A 23 17.30 11.75 -17.82
CA TYR A 23 16.47 12.92 -17.54
C TYR A 23 16.85 14.10 -18.41
N PRO A 24 15.92 15.06 -18.64
CA PRO A 24 16.11 16.13 -19.64
C PRO A 24 17.16 17.18 -19.27
N GLU A 25 17.41 17.44 -17.99
CA GLU A 25 18.46 18.38 -17.58
C GLU A 25 19.80 17.66 -17.49
N HIS A 26 20.80 18.06 -18.27
CA HIS A 26 22.13 17.45 -18.34
C HIS A 26 23.17 18.35 -17.67
N TYR A 27 24.05 17.78 -16.84
CA TYR A 27 25.04 18.52 -16.03
C TYR A 27 26.49 18.15 -16.35
N LEU A 28 26.77 16.97 -16.89
CA LEU A 28 28.10 16.54 -17.27
C LEU A 28 28.21 16.37 -18.78
N GLU A 29 29.23 16.98 -19.36
CA GLU A 29 29.61 16.80 -20.76
C GLU A 29 30.78 15.79 -20.85
N ASN A 30 30.85 15.01 -21.95
CA ASN A 30 31.96 14.09 -22.25
C ASN A 30 32.23 13.00 -21.22
N VAL A 31 31.19 12.41 -20.62
CA VAL A 31 31.33 11.27 -19.71
C VAL A 31 31.62 10.03 -20.53
N SER A 32 32.74 9.35 -20.23
CA SER A 32 33.05 8.01 -20.77
C SER A 32 31.99 7.00 -20.31
N SER A 33 31.72 5.99 -21.09
CA SER A 33 30.71 4.96 -20.84
C SER A 33 30.74 4.45 -19.41
N PHE A 34 29.60 4.47 -18.74
CA PHE A 34 29.37 3.85 -17.45
C PHE A 34 28.07 3.03 -17.53
N CYS A 35 27.93 2.08 -16.65
CA CYS A 35 26.73 1.28 -16.59
C CYS A 35 25.69 1.93 -15.71
N LEU A 36 24.45 2.06 -16.23
CA LEU A 36 23.32 2.57 -15.47
C LEU A 36 22.86 1.50 -14.46
N ASP A 37 22.99 1.83 -13.18
CA ASP A 37 22.52 1.01 -12.05
C ASP A 37 22.95 -0.48 -12.09
N CYS A 38 24.17 -0.74 -12.63
CA CYS A 38 24.71 -2.09 -12.77
C CYS A 38 25.34 -2.62 -11.48
N GLY A 39 25.11 -3.91 -11.24
CA GLY A 39 25.82 -4.70 -10.21
C GLY A 39 25.37 -4.47 -8.78
N GLU A 40 25.69 -5.43 -7.94
CA GLU A 40 25.65 -5.35 -6.49
C GLU A 40 27.06 -5.57 -5.96
N PRO A 41 27.47 -4.96 -4.81
CA PRO A 41 26.76 -3.96 -4.01
C PRO A 41 26.74 -2.58 -4.68
N LYS A 42 25.80 -1.73 -4.26
CA LYS A 42 25.56 -0.39 -4.82
C LYS A 42 25.95 0.73 -3.85
N ALA A 43 26.37 1.89 -4.39
CA ALA A 43 26.58 3.09 -3.58
C ALA A 43 25.28 3.52 -2.89
N MET A 44 25.41 3.97 -1.64
CA MET A 44 24.27 4.37 -0.81
C MET A 44 24.37 5.85 -0.43
N PRO A 45 23.25 6.58 -0.44
CA PRO A 45 23.21 7.91 0.13
C PRO A 45 23.49 7.84 1.64
N PRO A 46 24.08 8.88 2.26
CA PRO A 46 24.25 8.92 3.71
C PRO A 46 22.87 8.92 4.40
N GLU A 47 22.78 8.32 5.59
CA GLU A 47 21.52 8.25 6.36
C GLU A 47 20.88 9.63 6.59
N ASN A 48 21.71 10.68 6.73
CA ASN A 48 21.27 12.05 6.92
C ASN A 48 21.23 12.85 5.59
N PHE A 49 21.08 12.18 4.44
CA PHE A 49 21.00 12.84 3.13
C PHE A 49 19.98 13.99 3.08
N PRO A 50 18.74 13.84 3.60
CA PRO A 50 17.77 14.93 3.58
C PRO A 50 18.27 16.18 4.31
N GLN A 51 18.89 16.02 5.47
CA GLN A 51 19.44 17.13 6.25
C GLN A 51 20.61 17.80 5.52
N GLN A 52 21.53 17.00 4.96
CA GLN A 52 22.66 17.53 4.19
C GLN A 52 22.18 18.28 2.95
N PHE A 53 21.23 17.73 2.20
CA PHE A 53 20.66 18.38 1.02
C PHE A 53 20.01 19.72 1.38
N MET A 54 19.15 19.74 2.41
CA MET A 54 18.49 20.98 2.86
C MET A 54 19.46 22.08 3.29
N MET A 55 20.62 21.70 3.84
CA MET A 55 21.68 22.67 4.22
C MET A 55 22.42 23.27 3.00
N LYS A 56 22.41 22.60 1.86
CA LYS A 56 23.14 22.98 0.65
C LYS A 56 22.30 23.74 -0.36
N VAL A 57 21.00 23.58 -0.33
CA VAL A 57 20.07 24.32 -1.19
C VAL A 57 19.69 25.68 -0.59
N ASP A 58 19.22 26.60 -1.42
CA ASP A 58 18.78 27.91 -0.94
C ASP A 58 17.54 27.77 -0.02
N GLY A 59 17.68 28.14 1.25
CA GLY A 59 16.60 28.02 2.23
C GLY A 59 15.35 28.83 1.91
N ASN A 60 15.46 29.92 1.09
CA ASN A 60 14.28 30.64 0.62
C ASN A 60 13.56 29.88 -0.51
N ALA A 61 14.28 29.08 -1.27
CA ALA A 61 13.73 28.23 -2.31
C ALA A 61 12.92 27.08 -1.69
N LEU A 62 13.31 26.58 -0.51
CA LEU A 62 12.64 25.47 0.18
C LEU A 62 11.31 25.85 0.86
N LYS A 63 11.08 27.13 1.17
CA LYS A 63 9.92 27.56 1.97
C LYS A 63 8.54 27.21 1.41
N ARG A 64 8.43 26.94 0.13
CA ARG A 64 7.16 26.59 -0.55
C ARG A 64 7.38 25.59 -1.68
N ILE A 65 8.45 24.83 -1.59
CA ILE A 65 8.74 23.82 -2.62
C ILE A 65 7.72 22.68 -2.52
N LYS A 66 7.22 22.24 -3.66
CA LYS A 66 6.33 21.08 -3.79
C LYS A 66 6.66 20.36 -5.09
N GLY A 67 6.48 19.03 -5.09
CA GLY A 67 6.72 18.18 -6.25
C GLY A 67 7.97 17.36 -6.13
N ASP A 68 8.40 16.74 -7.22
CA ASP A 68 9.41 15.70 -7.27
C ASP A 68 10.65 16.14 -8.04
N ILE A 69 11.81 15.62 -7.64
CA ILE A 69 13.06 15.75 -8.39
C ILE A 69 13.64 14.34 -8.59
N TYR A 70 13.74 13.93 -9.84
CA TYR A 70 14.42 12.70 -10.23
C TYR A 70 15.86 13.01 -10.60
N LEU A 71 16.79 12.26 -10.04
CA LEU A 71 18.22 12.49 -10.23
C LEU A 71 18.93 11.24 -10.72
N GLN A 72 19.84 11.43 -11.66
CA GLN A 72 20.84 10.44 -12.01
C GLN A 72 22.20 10.96 -11.56
N ILE A 73 22.86 10.20 -10.68
CA ILE A 73 24.08 10.62 -9.97
C ILE A 73 25.16 9.58 -10.22
N ILE A 74 26.36 10.04 -10.53
CA ILE A 74 27.55 9.18 -10.61
C ILE A 74 28.30 9.27 -9.27
N ILE A 75 28.66 8.13 -8.71
CA ILE A 75 29.44 8.01 -7.47
C ILE A 75 30.78 7.34 -7.81
N ASP A 76 31.89 7.96 -7.45
CA ASP A 76 33.20 7.37 -7.62
C ASP A 76 33.58 6.44 -6.44
N SER A 77 34.69 5.74 -6.58
CA SER A 77 35.21 4.78 -5.57
C SER A 77 35.57 5.44 -4.22
N THR A 78 35.60 6.75 -4.15
CA THR A 78 35.85 7.51 -2.91
C THR A 78 34.57 8.07 -2.31
N GLY A 79 33.42 7.89 -2.98
CA GLY A 79 32.11 8.35 -2.55
C GLY A 79 31.77 9.78 -2.96
N HIS A 80 32.58 10.41 -3.84
CA HIS A 80 32.19 11.70 -4.39
C HIS A 80 31.06 11.54 -5.42
N ALA A 81 30.05 12.38 -5.28
CA ALA A 81 28.91 12.43 -6.16
C ALA A 81 29.08 13.48 -7.26
N ALA A 82 28.61 13.15 -8.46
CA ALA A 82 28.45 14.09 -9.55
C ALA A 82 27.06 13.93 -10.18
N LEU A 83 26.29 14.99 -10.19
CA LEU A 83 24.97 15.00 -10.84
C LEU A 83 25.15 14.86 -12.36
N LEU A 84 24.58 13.82 -12.94
CA LEU A 84 24.63 13.57 -14.39
C LEU A 84 23.43 14.17 -15.12
N SER A 85 22.23 13.85 -14.65
CA SER A 85 20.99 14.37 -15.20
C SER A 85 19.92 14.52 -14.13
N ALA A 86 18.93 15.38 -14.39
CA ALA A 86 17.77 15.58 -13.53
C ALA A 86 16.48 15.81 -14.32
N ASP A 87 15.36 15.43 -13.72
CA ASP A 87 14.02 15.87 -14.07
C ASP A 87 13.40 16.54 -12.84
N ASN A 88 13.35 17.86 -12.87
CA ASN A 88 12.83 18.66 -11.78
C ASN A 88 11.38 19.07 -12.05
N GLN A 89 10.48 18.35 -11.44
CA GLN A 89 9.02 18.56 -11.52
C GLN A 89 8.49 19.41 -10.36
N THR A 90 9.38 20.08 -9.59
CA THR A 90 8.95 20.99 -8.52
C THR A 90 8.57 22.37 -9.07
N ASN A 91 7.89 23.16 -8.24
CA ASN A 91 7.58 24.56 -8.51
C ASN A 91 8.79 25.52 -8.37
N VAL A 92 10.01 24.98 -8.14
CA VAL A 92 11.24 25.75 -8.00
C VAL A 92 12.29 25.21 -8.97
N SER A 93 12.87 26.07 -9.83
CA SER A 93 13.86 25.63 -10.82
C SER A 93 15.15 25.09 -10.19
N SER A 94 15.80 24.14 -10.86
CA SER A 94 17.06 23.51 -10.46
C SER A 94 18.17 24.54 -10.21
N LYS A 95 18.23 25.60 -11.04
CA LYS A 95 19.15 26.72 -10.87
C LYS A 95 18.93 27.46 -9.56
N LYS A 96 17.69 27.73 -9.18
CA LYS A 96 17.34 28.42 -7.92
C LYS A 96 17.62 27.52 -6.71
N LEU A 97 17.44 26.22 -6.85
CA LEU A 97 17.82 25.24 -5.83
C LEU A 97 19.33 25.06 -5.69
N LYS A 98 20.12 25.50 -6.68
CA LYS A 98 21.54 25.15 -6.81
C LYS A 98 21.75 23.63 -6.79
N LEU A 99 20.89 22.91 -7.52
CA LEU A 99 20.72 21.45 -7.43
C LEU A 99 22.04 20.71 -7.65
N GLU A 100 22.77 21.04 -8.72
CA GLU A 100 24.06 20.42 -9.02
C GLU A 100 25.07 20.59 -7.87
N GLN A 101 25.24 21.82 -7.40
CA GLN A 101 26.16 22.13 -6.30
C GLN A 101 25.78 21.38 -5.01
N ALA A 102 24.49 21.30 -4.72
CA ALA A 102 23.98 20.60 -3.54
C ALA A 102 24.31 19.11 -3.63
N ILE A 103 23.99 18.44 -4.73
CA ILE A 103 24.24 17.01 -4.93
C ILE A 103 25.73 16.69 -4.92
N ASN A 104 26.55 17.45 -5.68
CA ASN A 104 27.99 17.21 -5.83
C ASN A 104 28.76 17.43 -4.51
N SER A 105 28.18 18.13 -3.55
CA SER A 105 28.79 18.38 -2.23
C SER A 105 28.44 17.37 -1.15
N ILE A 106 27.60 16.38 -1.44
CA ILE A 106 27.21 15.33 -0.49
C ILE A 106 28.12 14.12 -0.68
N GLN A 107 28.69 13.63 0.42
CA GLN A 107 29.54 12.45 0.44
C GLN A 107 28.68 11.19 0.55
N TRP A 108 28.86 10.26 -0.38
CA TRP A 108 28.18 8.97 -0.42
C TRP A 108 29.02 7.85 0.16
N THR A 109 28.39 6.76 0.55
CA THR A 109 29.08 5.50 0.85
C THR A 109 29.27 4.75 -0.48
N PRO A 110 30.49 4.61 -0.99
CA PRO A 110 30.73 3.84 -2.22
C PRO A 110 30.45 2.38 -1.96
N ALA A 111 30.09 1.65 -3.01
CA ALA A 111 29.98 0.21 -2.90
C ALA A 111 31.35 -0.42 -2.60
N GLY A 112 31.39 -1.38 -1.69
CA GLY A 112 32.61 -2.13 -1.36
C GLY A 112 32.70 -3.44 -2.15
N GLY A 113 33.91 -3.91 -2.48
CA GLY A 113 34.17 -5.19 -3.14
C GLY A 113 35.32 -5.11 -4.14
N GLU A 114 35.98 -6.25 -4.42
CA GLU A 114 37.13 -6.30 -5.34
C GLU A 114 36.75 -6.10 -6.82
N ASP A 115 35.50 -6.38 -7.21
CA ASP A 115 34.99 -6.30 -8.59
C ASP A 115 34.05 -5.10 -8.84
N VAL A 116 34.07 -4.09 -7.97
CA VAL A 116 33.17 -2.95 -8.11
C VAL A 116 33.68 -1.96 -9.16
N ALA A 117 32.80 -1.52 -10.04
CA ALA A 117 33.12 -0.51 -11.05
C ALA A 117 33.63 0.79 -10.41
N LYS A 118 34.67 1.37 -11.00
CA LYS A 118 35.28 2.63 -10.54
C LYS A 118 34.26 3.77 -10.39
N TYR A 119 33.21 3.75 -11.19
CA TYR A 119 32.10 4.71 -11.14
C TYR A 119 30.79 3.93 -11.16
N GLN A 120 29.89 4.30 -10.28
CA GLN A 120 28.55 3.75 -10.20
C GLN A 120 27.51 4.83 -10.50
N SER A 121 26.53 4.52 -11.31
CA SER A 121 25.37 5.38 -11.49
C SER A 121 24.27 4.94 -10.55
N VAL A 122 23.70 5.88 -9.81
CA VAL A 122 22.52 5.68 -8.96
C VAL A 122 21.43 6.66 -9.34
N GLN A 123 20.21 6.24 -9.17
CA GLN A 123 19.05 7.10 -9.32
C GLN A 123 18.45 7.42 -7.96
N LEU A 124 18.07 8.68 -7.77
CA LEU A 124 17.47 9.16 -6.54
C LEU A 124 16.23 9.99 -6.85
N LEU A 125 15.17 9.74 -6.12
CA LEU A 125 13.97 10.57 -6.08
C LEU A 125 13.98 11.41 -4.81
N ILE A 126 13.76 12.70 -4.95
CA ILE A 126 13.51 13.64 -3.84
C ILE A 126 12.08 14.14 -4.00
N GLN A 127 11.25 13.96 -2.98
CA GLN A 127 9.85 14.39 -2.96
C GLN A 127 9.64 15.45 -1.88
N PHE A 128 8.93 16.51 -2.22
CA PHE A 128 8.54 17.58 -1.30
C PHE A 128 7.03 17.61 -1.19
N GLN A 129 6.54 17.14 -0.07
CA GLN A 129 5.13 17.05 0.24
C GLN A 129 4.90 17.42 1.72
N ASP A 130 3.85 18.21 2.00
CA ASP A 130 3.40 18.58 3.36
C ASP A 130 4.50 19.16 4.26
N ASP A 131 5.33 20.05 3.67
CA ASP A 131 6.51 20.65 4.31
C ASP A 131 7.60 19.63 4.75
N MET A 132 7.49 18.38 4.26
CA MET A 132 8.45 17.31 4.47
C MET A 132 9.23 17.02 3.21
N MET A 133 10.45 16.50 3.38
CA MET A 133 11.30 16.00 2.30
C MET A 133 11.52 14.50 2.48
N TYR A 134 11.18 13.76 1.45
CA TYR A 134 11.43 12.32 1.37
C TYR A 134 12.48 12.05 0.30
N THR A 135 13.30 11.04 0.53
CA THR A 135 14.31 10.62 -0.45
C THR A 135 14.24 9.13 -0.64
N ARG A 136 14.32 8.71 -1.89
CA ARG A 136 14.29 7.30 -2.25
C ARG A 136 15.27 7.02 -3.39
N ARG A 137 16.10 6.00 -3.20
CA ARG A 137 16.88 5.45 -4.29
C ARG A 137 15.96 4.70 -5.25
N LEU A 138 16.15 4.93 -6.54
CA LEU A 138 15.44 4.21 -7.59
C LEU A 138 16.35 3.10 -8.13
N THR A 139 15.82 1.89 -8.30
CA THR A 139 16.53 0.74 -8.87
C THR A 139 16.05 0.52 -10.31
N MET A 140 16.97 0.36 -11.26
CA MET A 140 16.62 -0.12 -12.61
C MET A 140 16.90 -1.62 -12.68
N THR A 141 15.92 -2.40 -13.14
CA THR A 141 16.14 -3.79 -13.56
C THR A 141 16.64 -3.81 -14.98
N MET A 142 17.67 -4.63 -15.26
CA MET A 142 18.16 -4.85 -16.64
C MET A 142 17.04 -5.49 -17.45
N GLY A 143 16.42 -4.74 -18.33
CA GLY A 143 15.30 -5.19 -19.15
C GLY A 143 14.24 -4.11 -19.38
N ASP A 144 14.24 -3.05 -18.61
CA ASP A 144 13.39 -1.90 -18.90
C ASP A 144 13.88 -1.23 -20.16
N LYS A 145 13.18 -1.53 -21.24
CA LYS A 145 13.22 -0.72 -22.46
C LYS A 145 13.04 0.74 -22.04
N GLU A 146 13.68 1.66 -22.78
CA GLU A 146 13.62 3.12 -22.61
C GLU A 146 12.35 3.56 -21.90
N PRO A 147 12.42 4.53 -20.93
CA PRO A 147 11.21 5.10 -20.39
C PRO A 147 10.38 5.48 -21.59
N VAL A 148 9.33 4.69 -21.84
CA VAL A 148 8.30 5.10 -22.77
C VAL A 148 7.92 6.45 -22.22
N GLU A 149 8.22 7.53 -22.96
CA GLU A 149 7.59 8.81 -22.70
C GLU A 149 6.17 8.46 -22.32
N SER A 150 5.79 8.82 -21.11
CA SER A 150 4.39 8.77 -20.74
C SER A 150 3.71 9.77 -21.66
N LYS A 151 3.48 9.35 -22.88
CA LYS A 151 2.39 9.93 -23.66
C LYS A 151 1.23 9.75 -22.72
N ASN A 152 0.81 10.89 -22.17
CA ASN A 152 -0.37 11.02 -21.38
C ASN A 152 -1.38 9.95 -21.81
N ARG A 153 -1.40 8.79 -21.13
CA ARG A 153 -2.51 7.87 -21.18
C ARG A 153 -3.62 8.43 -20.31
N HIS A 154 -3.84 9.75 -20.46
CA HIS A 154 -5.01 10.43 -19.95
C HIS A 154 -6.25 10.18 -20.81
N ASP A 155 -6.24 9.13 -21.64
CA ASP A 155 -7.34 8.91 -22.57
C ASP A 155 -7.85 7.46 -22.59
N LYS A 156 -7.95 6.85 -21.42
CA LYS A 156 -9.08 5.97 -21.15
C LYS A 156 -9.97 6.75 -20.18
N SER A 157 -11.14 7.15 -20.63
CA SER A 157 -12.21 7.63 -19.78
C SER A 157 -12.34 6.65 -18.63
N HIS A 158 -12.11 7.12 -17.38
CA HIS A 158 -12.41 6.31 -16.21
C HIS A 158 -13.85 5.81 -16.30
N THR A 159 -14.07 4.53 -16.02
CA THR A 159 -15.41 3.94 -16.13
C THR A 159 -16.28 4.39 -14.96
N HIS A 160 -15.67 4.84 -13.84
CA HIS A 160 -16.37 5.21 -12.62
C HIS A 160 -16.09 6.67 -12.19
N THR A 161 -17.11 7.30 -11.63
CA THR A 161 -17.05 8.60 -10.96
C THR A 161 -17.50 8.45 -9.52
N PHE A 162 -17.02 9.34 -8.63
CA PHE A 162 -17.27 9.24 -7.20
C PHE A 162 -18.01 10.46 -6.66
N LYS A 163 -18.99 10.21 -5.81
CA LYS A 163 -19.61 11.23 -4.97
C LYS A 163 -18.90 11.28 -3.64
N VAL A 164 -18.62 12.49 -3.17
CA VAL A 164 -17.90 12.73 -1.91
C VAL A 164 -18.83 13.36 -0.89
N TYR A 165 -18.82 12.80 0.32
CA TYR A 165 -19.45 13.39 1.50
C TYR A 165 -18.37 13.80 2.49
N ASN A 166 -18.38 15.07 2.89
CA ASN A 166 -17.44 15.62 3.86
C ASN A 166 -18.12 16.66 4.78
N THR A 167 -17.39 17.22 5.72
CA THR A 167 -17.91 18.21 6.68
C THR A 167 -18.39 19.51 6.03
N ALA A 168 -18.01 19.79 4.77
CA ALA A 168 -18.44 20.99 4.06
C ALA A 168 -19.78 20.82 3.34
N ASN A 169 -20.15 19.58 2.99
CA ASN A 169 -21.35 19.31 2.18
C ASN A 169 -22.33 18.32 2.81
N SER A 170 -22.06 17.86 4.04
CA SER A 170 -22.90 16.89 4.74
C SER A 170 -22.86 17.09 6.27
N SER A 171 -23.64 16.29 7.01
CA SER A 171 -23.60 16.25 8.47
C SER A 171 -22.52 15.31 9.02
N LEU A 172 -21.50 14.98 8.23
CA LEU A 172 -20.36 14.19 8.68
C LEU A 172 -19.64 14.94 9.83
N PRO A 173 -19.40 14.29 10.99
CA PRO A 173 -18.80 14.99 12.14
C PRO A 173 -17.31 15.26 11.94
N TRP A 174 -16.64 14.49 11.10
CA TRP A 174 -15.21 14.60 10.81
C TRP A 174 -14.87 13.97 9.46
N ASN A 175 -13.94 14.55 8.70
CA ASN A 175 -13.60 14.02 7.38
C ASN A 175 -12.85 12.69 7.46
N MET A 176 -11.96 12.51 8.44
CA MET A 176 -11.18 11.28 8.56
C MET A 176 -12.09 10.12 8.95
N SER A 177 -12.42 9.30 7.96
CA SER A 177 -13.19 8.08 8.10
C SER A 177 -12.23 6.89 7.92
N ARG A 178 -12.42 5.82 8.71
CA ARG A 178 -11.48 4.69 8.78
C ARG A 178 -12.12 3.35 8.51
N ALA A 179 -13.40 3.24 8.67
CA ALA A 179 -14.12 1.98 8.49
C ALA A 179 -15.48 2.23 7.86
N VAL A 180 -15.92 1.31 7.03
CA VAL A 180 -17.25 1.28 6.43
C VAL A 180 -17.86 -0.10 6.64
N ALA A 181 -19.17 -0.15 6.92
CA ALA A 181 -19.94 -1.40 6.96
C ALA A 181 -21.35 -1.14 6.41
N ILE A 182 -21.92 -2.12 5.72
CA ILE A 182 -23.22 -2.00 5.09
C ILE A 182 -24.12 -3.12 5.60
N ASP A 183 -25.27 -2.74 6.17
CA ASP A 183 -26.19 -3.74 6.67
C ASP A 183 -27.01 -4.41 5.54
N ALA A 184 -27.69 -5.49 5.87
CA ALA A 184 -28.49 -6.26 4.92
C ALA A 184 -29.62 -5.45 4.24
N SER A 185 -30.01 -4.30 4.80
CA SER A 185 -30.98 -3.38 4.24
C SER A 185 -30.37 -2.29 3.34
N GLY A 186 -29.05 -2.27 3.21
CA GLY A 186 -28.28 -1.27 2.43
C GLY A 186 -28.04 0.03 3.18
N VAL A 187 -28.20 0.07 4.50
CA VAL A 187 -27.81 1.21 5.32
C VAL A 187 -26.30 1.20 5.52
N VAL A 188 -25.66 2.31 5.21
CA VAL A 188 -24.21 2.46 5.30
C VAL A 188 -23.82 3.01 6.66
N TRP A 189 -22.86 2.37 7.29
CA TRP A 189 -22.29 2.74 8.57
C TRP A 189 -20.81 3.09 8.39
N MET A 190 -20.37 4.13 9.07
CA MET A 190 -19.01 4.63 8.92
C MET A 190 -18.39 5.01 10.24
N GLY A 191 -17.18 4.52 10.45
CA GLY A 191 -16.36 4.83 11.59
C GLY A 191 -15.49 6.06 11.31
N THR A 192 -15.60 7.08 12.17
CA THR A 192 -14.76 8.27 12.10
C THR A 192 -13.99 8.47 13.40
N ASP A 193 -13.05 9.42 13.41
CA ASP A 193 -12.35 9.83 14.63
C ASP A 193 -13.27 10.57 15.64
N GLN A 194 -14.50 10.93 15.25
CA GLN A 194 -15.46 11.69 16.06
C GLN A 194 -16.80 10.97 16.28
N GLY A 195 -16.85 9.68 15.99
CA GLY A 195 -18.02 8.85 16.23
C GLY A 195 -18.41 7.95 15.07
N LEU A 196 -19.51 7.23 15.27
CA LEU A 196 -20.12 6.35 14.29
C LEU A 196 -21.22 7.10 13.54
N VAL A 197 -21.22 6.99 12.23
CA VAL A 197 -22.24 7.60 11.36
C VAL A 197 -23.09 6.50 10.74
N ARG A 198 -24.41 6.61 10.85
CA ARG A 198 -25.37 5.79 10.10
C ARG A 198 -25.98 6.64 8.99
N MET A 199 -25.82 6.23 7.75
CA MET A 199 -26.37 6.92 6.59
C MET A 199 -27.54 6.15 5.99
N GLN A 200 -28.71 6.77 5.99
CA GLN A 200 -29.93 6.17 5.47
C GLN A 200 -30.78 7.23 4.77
N ASN A 201 -31.30 6.93 3.57
CA ASN A 201 -32.20 7.81 2.80
C ASN A 201 -31.64 9.23 2.59
N GLY A 202 -30.32 9.36 2.44
CA GLY A 202 -29.62 10.64 2.26
C GLY A 202 -29.47 11.47 3.54
N GLY A 203 -29.95 10.99 4.70
CA GLY A 203 -29.71 11.57 6.01
C GLY A 203 -28.58 10.86 6.75
N MET A 204 -27.89 11.58 7.65
CA MET A 204 -26.86 11.04 8.53
C MET A 204 -27.27 11.17 9.98
N TYR A 205 -27.16 10.08 10.74
CA TYR A 205 -27.29 10.05 12.18
C TYR A 205 -25.95 9.74 12.81
N VAL A 206 -25.53 10.56 13.77
CA VAL A 206 -24.22 10.46 14.40
C VAL A 206 -24.34 9.92 15.82
N PHE A 207 -23.67 8.81 16.11
CA PHE A 207 -23.50 8.30 17.46
C PHE A 207 -22.14 8.78 17.99
N ASN A 208 -22.17 9.43 19.15
CA ASN A 208 -20.99 9.95 19.82
C ASN A 208 -21.14 9.82 21.36
N GLN A 209 -20.26 10.43 22.13
CA GLN A 209 -20.29 10.36 23.60
C GLN A 209 -21.58 10.90 24.26
N GLU A 210 -22.39 11.68 23.55
CA GLU A 210 -23.61 12.28 24.10
C GLU A 210 -24.82 11.35 24.05
N ASN A 211 -24.80 10.41 23.07
CA ASN A 211 -25.94 9.53 22.79
C ASN A 211 -25.56 8.05 22.67
N SER A 212 -24.31 7.68 22.94
CA SER A 212 -23.82 6.31 22.86
C SER A 212 -22.70 6.08 23.87
N PRO A 213 -22.26 4.81 24.11
CA PRO A 213 -21.11 4.53 24.95
C PRO A 213 -19.76 4.83 24.27
N LEU A 214 -19.75 5.28 23.02
CA LEU A 214 -18.55 5.67 22.30
C LEU A 214 -17.89 6.88 22.95
N THR A 215 -16.58 6.95 22.89
CA THR A 215 -15.81 8.08 23.40
C THR A 215 -15.36 8.97 22.25
N SER A 216 -15.60 10.29 22.35
CA SER A 216 -15.04 11.24 21.38
C SER A 216 -13.61 11.63 21.75
N TYR A 217 -12.80 11.91 20.74
CA TYR A 217 -11.41 12.32 20.90
C TYR A 217 -11.31 13.79 21.34
N PRO A 218 -10.80 14.12 22.53
CA PRO A 218 -10.36 15.48 22.81
C PRO A 218 -9.04 15.73 22.10
N ARG A 219 -8.94 16.73 21.25
CA ARG A 219 -7.81 17.10 20.37
C ARG A 219 -6.41 17.13 21.03
N ASN A 220 -6.30 16.92 22.34
CA ASN A 220 -5.08 17.08 23.11
C ASN A 220 -4.63 15.83 23.88
N LYS A 221 -5.22 14.65 23.67
CA LYS A 221 -4.79 13.40 24.31
C LYS A 221 -4.33 12.38 23.31
N LYS A 222 -3.21 11.70 23.63
CA LYS A 222 -2.55 10.69 22.81
C LYS A 222 -3.30 9.34 22.70
N ASP A 223 -4.50 9.23 23.25
CA ASP A 223 -5.26 8.00 23.20
C ASP A 223 -6.17 8.01 21.95
N LEU A 224 -5.95 7.10 21.03
CA LEU A 224 -6.75 6.93 19.84
C LEU A 224 -8.14 6.41 20.23
N HIS A 225 -9.17 7.21 19.94
CA HIS A 225 -10.56 6.81 20.08
C HIS A 225 -11.26 6.69 18.73
N ALA A 226 -10.47 6.64 17.64
CA ALA A 226 -10.99 6.41 16.30
C ALA A 226 -11.68 5.04 16.21
N ILE A 227 -12.76 4.98 15.48
CA ILE A 227 -13.37 3.71 15.11
C ILE A 227 -12.53 3.12 13.99
N MET A 228 -11.86 2.01 14.28
CA MET A 228 -10.84 1.41 13.41
C MET A 228 -11.40 0.29 12.53
N ALA A 229 -12.45 -0.39 12.98
CA ALA A 229 -13.09 -1.46 12.24
C ALA A 229 -14.58 -1.52 12.56
N LEU A 230 -15.37 -1.85 11.55
CA LEU A 230 -16.81 -2.11 11.61
C LEU A 230 -17.11 -3.38 10.83
N ASP A 231 -18.03 -4.20 11.31
CA ASP A 231 -18.60 -5.26 10.48
C ASP A 231 -19.88 -5.82 11.10
N PHE A 232 -20.77 -6.37 10.26
CA PHE A 232 -22.01 -7.01 10.65
C PHE A 232 -21.84 -8.53 10.76
N ASP A 233 -22.23 -9.08 11.88
CA ASP A 233 -22.35 -10.54 11.98
C ASP A 233 -23.58 -11.09 11.22
N SER A 234 -23.66 -12.42 11.13
CA SER A 234 -24.76 -13.10 10.44
C SER A 234 -26.15 -12.88 11.10
N LYS A 235 -26.19 -12.28 12.30
CA LYS A 235 -27.42 -11.91 13.00
C LYS A 235 -27.83 -10.45 12.76
N GLY A 236 -27.03 -9.72 11.98
CA GLY A 236 -27.21 -8.29 11.71
C GLY A 236 -26.80 -7.39 12.86
N GLN A 237 -25.95 -7.88 13.78
CA GLN A 237 -25.39 -7.11 14.89
C GLN A 237 -24.09 -6.46 14.44
N LEU A 238 -23.93 -5.15 14.69
CA LEU A 238 -22.73 -4.40 14.28
C LEU A 238 -21.65 -4.48 15.36
N TRP A 239 -20.51 -5.05 15.01
CA TRP A 239 -19.30 -5.02 15.82
C TRP A 239 -18.49 -3.76 15.52
N ILE A 240 -17.95 -3.14 16.56
CA ILE A 240 -17.29 -1.82 16.48
C ILE A 240 -16.02 -1.86 17.31
N SER A 241 -14.87 -1.64 16.67
CA SER A 241 -13.58 -1.45 17.35
C SER A 241 -13.27 0.03 17.48
N GLN A 242 -13.09 0.53 18.71
CA GLN A 242 -12.70 1.90 19.00
C GLN A 242 -11.49 1.91 19.95
N GLY A 243 -10.29 2.00 19.38
CA GLY A 243 -9.05 1.95 20.16
C GLY A 243 -8.87 0.63 20.91
N TYR A 244 -9.01 0.66 22.24
CA TYR A 244 -8.97 -0.54 23.09
C TYR A 244 -10.36 -1.12 23.39
N ASP A 245 -11.40 -0.44 22.97
CA ASP A 245 -12.77 -0.80 23.28
C ASP A 245 -13.38 -1.61 22.13
N LEU A 246 -14.11 -2.66 22.48
CA LEU A 246 -14.90 -3.46 21.56
C LEU A 246 -16.37 -3.34 21.95
N PHE A 247 -17.19 -2.93 21.02
CA PHE A 247 -18.62 -2.79 21.22
C PHE A 247 -19.40 -3.68 20.25
N LEU A 248 -20.61 -4.00 20.66
CA LEU A 248 -21.65 -4.61 19.84
C LEU A 248 -22.89 -3.70 19.88
N LEU A 249 -23.40 -3.36 18.72
CA LEU A 249 -24.67 -2.65 18.57
C LEU A 249 -25.71 -3.59 17.92
N ASP A 250 -26.82 -3.84 18.65
CA ASP A 250 -27.93 -4.64 18.17
C ASP A 250 -29.25 -3.91 18.46
N ASN A 251 -30.01 -3.55 17.42
CA ASN A 251 -31.29 -2.87 17.55
C ASN A 251 -31.24 -1.68 18.53
N GLU A 252 -30.26 -0.79 18.36
CA GLU A 252 -30.00 0.39 19.20
C GLU A 252 -29.58 0.08 20.65
N LYS A 253 -29.36 -1.18 21.01
CA LYS A 253 -28.77 -1.57 22.27
C LYS A 253 -27.27 -1.78 22.12
N TRP A 254 -26.54 -1.28 23.09
CA TRP A 254 -25.10 -1.33 23.11
C TRP A 254 -24.58 -2.30 24.18
N TRP A 255 -23.59 -3.09 23.83
CA TRP A 255 -22.78 -3.88 24.75
C TRP A 255 -21.33 -3.51 24.60
N LYS A 256 -20.62 -3.40 25.71
CA LYS A 256 -19.17 -3.18 25.73
C LYS A 256 -18.49 -4.43 26.28
N TYR A 257 -17.64 -5.04 25.45
CA TYR A 257 -16.92 -6.28 25.80
C TYR A 257 -15.61 -6.00 26.49
N PHE A 258 -14.84 -5.00 26.00
CA PHE A 258 -13.53 -4.69 26.52
C PHE A 258 -13.35 -3.19 26.72
N ASN A 259 -12.32 -2.87 27.56
CA ASN A 259 -11.83 -1.52 27.77
C ASN A 259 -10.30 -1.57 27.92
N LYS A 260 -9.63 -0.41 28.02
CA LYS A 260 -8.18 -0.27 28.09
C LYS A 260 -7.47 -1.15 29.12
N SER A 261 -8.14 -1.55 30.21
CA SER A 261 -7.54 -2.30 31.32
C SER A 261 -7.58 -3.82 31.12
N ASN A 262 -8.46 -4.33 30.27
CA ASN A 262 -8.68 -5.77 30.09
C ASN A 262 -8.82 -6.21 28.63
N SER A 263 -8.52 -5.32 27.67
CA SER A 263 -8.68 -5.65 26.25
C SER A 263 -7.52 -6.50 25.74
N PRO A 264 -7.76 -7.69 25.21
CA PRO A 264 -6.83 -8.37 24.33
C PRO A 264 -6.85 -7.73 22.93
N VAL A 265 -7.95 -7.02 22.58
CA VAL A 265 -8.21 -6.43 21.29
C VAL A 265 -7.60 -5.02 21.25
N ASN A 266 -6.31 -4.94 20.93
CA ASN A 266 -5.59 -3.69 20.75
C ASN A 266 -5.21 -3.55 19.29
N TRP A 267 -5.61 -2.44 18.64
CA TRP A 267 -5.37 -2.24 17.22
C TRP A 267 -5.99 -3.36 16.37
N CYS A 268 -7.30 -3.52 16.47
CA CYS A 268 -8.07 -4.39 15.61
C CYS A 268 -7.99 -3.86 14.17
N THR A 269 -7.60 -4.74 13.26
CA THR A 269 -7.46 -4.41 11.82
C THR A 269 -8.70 -4.81 11.00
N GLY A 270 -9.67 -5.50 11.61
CA GLY A 270 -10.89 -5.94 10.94
C GLY A 270 -11.65 -6.98 11.75
N PHE A 271 -12.68 -7.51 11.19
CA PHE A 271 -13.48 -8.61 11.74
C PHE A 271 -13.66 -9.69 10.69
N ASN A 272 -13.80 -10.93 11.12
CA ASN A 272 -14.19 -12.04 10.26
C ASN A 272 -15.01 -13.06 11.05
N TYR A 273 -15.79 -13.89 10.38
CA TYR A 273 -16.65 -14.88 11.00
C TYR A 273 -16.39 -16.25 10.40
N ASP A 274 -16.25 -17.27 11.28
CA ASP A 274 -16.22 -18.64 10.80
C ASP A 274 -17.63 -19.16 10.48
N LYS A 275 -17.72 -20.33 9.86
CA LYS A 275 -19.01 -20.95 9.49
C LYS A 275 -19.94 -21.22 10.67
N GLN A 276 -19.39 -21.30 11.87
CA GLN A 276 -20.13 -21.48 13.10
C GLN A 276 -20.68 -20.15 13.64
N GLY A 277 -20.29 -19.03 13.00
CA GLY A 277 -20.65 -17.67 13.41
C GLY A 277 -19.80 -17.15 14.57
N ASN A 278 -18.64 -17.75 14.84
CA ASN A 278 -17.70 -17.22 15.81
C ASN A 278 -16.96 -16.03 15.20
N LEU A 279 -16.79 -14.98 16.00
CA LEU A 279 -16.06 -13.80 15.59
C LEU A 279 -14.56 -14.02 15.73
N TRP A 280 -13.80 -13.66 14.70
CA TRP A 280 -12.36 -13.58 14.70
C TRP A 280 -11.91 -12.13 14.63
N VAL A 281 -10.96 -11.74 15.47
CA VAL A 281 -10.44 -10.38 15.59
C VAL A 281 -8.92 -10.40 15.46
N PRO A 282 -8.36 -10.02 14.32
CA PRO A 282 -6.92 -9.87 14.12
C PRO A 282 -6.41 -8.65 14.87
N THR A 283 -5.25 -8.80 15.54
CA THR A 283 -4.60 -7.71 16.28
C THR A 283 -3.08 -7.80 16.19
N PHE A 284 -2.36 -6.78 16.68
CA PHE A 284 -0.90 -6.81 16.79
C PHE A 284 -0.36 -7.79 17.84
N HIS A 285 -1.24 -8.45 18.61
CA HIS A 285 -0.87 -9.38 19.68
C HIS A 285 -1.43 -10.80 19.48
N GLY A 286 -1.78 -11.14 18.27
CA GLY A 286 -2.41 -12.40 17.89
C GLY A 286 -3.81 -12.21 17.33
N ALA A 287 -4.47 -13.33 17.05
CA ALA A 287 -5.87 -13.35 16.67
C ALA A 287 -6.72 -13.80 17.86
N HIS A 288 -7.86 -13.17 18.06
CA HIS A 288 -8.77 -13.50 19.13
C HIS A 288 -10.08 -14.04 18.57
N ARG A 289 -10.52 -15.18 19.09
CA ARG A 289 -11.78 -15.82 18.71
C ARG A 289 -12.79 -15.65 19.83
N TYR A 290 -13.98 -15.16 19.48
CA TYR A 290 -15.12 -15.10 20.38
C TYR A 290 -16.14 -16.18 20.01
N ASP A 291 -16.42 -17.07 20.96
CA ASP A 291 -17.35 -18.18 20.82
C ASP A 291 -18.28 -18.23 22.04
N ASN A 292 -19.56 -17.91 21.84
CA ASN A 292 -20.62 -18.01 22.85
C ASN A 292 -20.25 -17.47 24.25
N GLY A 293 -19.64 -16.29 24.30
CA GLY A 293 -19.25 -15.63 25.56
C GLY A 293 -17.85 -15.91 26.03
N SER A 294 -17.08 -16.76 25.32
CA SER A 294 -15.70 -17.11 25.66
C SER A 294 -14.73 -16.59 24.65
N TRP A 295 -13.60 -16.04 25.12
CA TRP A 295 -12.50 -15.58 24.27
C TRP A 295 -11.33 -16.56 24.33
N THR A 296 -10.78 -16.88 23.16
CA THR A 296 -9.53 -17.63 23.02
C THR A 296 -8.55 -16.84 22.19
N THR A 297 -7.26 -16.96 22.50
CA THR A 297 -6.19 -16.28 21.77
C THR A 297 -5.36 -17.28 20.98
N VAL A 298 -5.11 -16.97 19.73
CA VAL A 298 -4.19 -17.66 18.82
C VAL A 298 -2.98 -16.77 18.61
N ASP A 299 -1.84 -17.15 19.18
CA ASP A 299 -0.58 -16.41 19.11
C ASP A 299 0.61 -17.37 18.95
N SER A 300 1.82 -16.85 18.85
CA SER A 300 3.04 -17.65 18.67
C SER A 300 3.40 -18.54 19.87
N THR A 301 2.75 -18.37 21.02
CA THR A 301 2.91 -19.27 22.18
C THR A 301 1.98 -20.47 22.13
N THR A 302 0.88 -20.35 21.41
CA THR A 302 -0.17 -21.37 21.25
C THR A 302 -0.12 -22.06 19.89
N HIS A 303 0.35 -21.36 18.86
CA HIS A 303 0.41 -21.83 17.48
C HIS A 303 1.71 -21.33 16.80
N PRO A 304 2.28 -22.04 15.82
CA PRO A 304 3.51 -21.65 15.13
C PRO A 304 3.27 -20.50 14.14
N LEU A 305 2.79 -19.36 14.62
CA LEU A 305 2.58 -18.17 13.82
C LEU A 305 3.91 -17.52 13.43
N PRO A 306 4.08 -17.03 12.20
CA PRO A 306 5.27 -16.28 11.78
C PRO A 306 5.47 -14.98 12.57
N SER A 307 4.37 -14.35 12.99
CA SER A 307 4.34 -13.16 13.84
C SER A 307 3.01 -13.04 14.58
N ASN A 308 3.03 -12.42 15.77
CA ASN A 308 1.79 -12.07 16.48
C ASN A 308 1.11 -10.81 15.92
N ASN A 309 1.79 -10.07 15.06
CA ASN A 309 1.18 -8.95 14.36
C ASN A 309 0.34 -9.48 13.20
N ILE A 310 -0.94 -9.77 13.48
CA ILE A 310 -1.89 -10.32 12.53
C ILE A 310 -2.58 -9.17 11.82
N MET A 311 -2.45 -9.16 10.50
CA MET A 311 -3.01 -8.14 9.63
C MET A 311 -4.36 -8.55 9.04
N ALA A 312 -4.51 -9.84 8.72
CA ALA A 312 -5.73 -10.39 8.16
C ALA A 312 -6.01 -11.79 8.71
N ILE A 313 -7.27 -12.11 8.85
CA ILE A 313 -7.74 -13.47 9.17
C ILE A 313 -9.02 -13.73 8.38
N TYR A 314 -9.14 -14.91 7.81
CA TYR A 314 -10.29 -15.29 7.01
C TYR A 314 -10.62 -16.77 7.18
N ALA A 315 -11.87 -17.08 7.50
CA ALA A 315 -12.38 -18.45 7.53
C ALA A 315 -13.16 -18.72 6.25
N ASP A 316 -12.59 -19.55 5.38
CA ASP A 316 -13.17 -19.79 4.06
C ASP A 316 -14.36 -20.78 4.08
N SER A 317 -15.03 -20.93 2.94
CA SER A 317 -16.17 -21.80 2.77
C SER A 317 -15.87 -23.29 3.01
N ARG A 318 -14.61 -23.70 3.01
CA ARG A 318 -14.14 -25.05 3.32
C ARG A 318 -13.73 -25.22 4.80
N ASN A 319 -13.98 -24.19 5.63
CA ASN A 319 -13.59 -24.13 7.03
C ASN A 319 -12.06 -24.16 7.25
N ARG A 320 -11.30 -23.65 6.29
CA ARG A 320 -9.88 -23.39 6.45
C ARG A 320 -9.70 -21.98 6.99
N LEU A 321 -8.78 -21.81 7.91
CA LEU A 321 -8.47 -20.51 8.49
C LEU A 321 -7.19 -19.97 7.85
N TRP A 322 -7.32 -18.88 7.12
CA TRP A 322 -6.22 -18.15 6.52
C TRP A 322 -5.76 -17.06 7.48
N ILE A 323 -4.47 -16.98 7.76
CA ILE A 323 -3.89 -16.01 8.69
C ILE A 323 -2.76 -15.27 7.98
N GLY A 324 -2.92 -13.97 7.82
CA GLY A 324 -1.91 -13.06 7.32
C GLY A 324 -1.23 -12.31 8.45
N SER A 325 0.08 -12.30 8.50
CA SER A 325 0.84 -11.56 9.48
C SER A 325 1.88 -10.65 8.82
N SER A 326 2.50 -9.80 9.60
CA SER A 326 3.57 -8.90 9.13
C SER A 326 4.86 -9.61 8.71
N LYS A 327 4.98 -10.93 8.91
CA LYS A 327 6.18 -11.72 8.60
C LYS A 327 5.87 -13.03 7.90
N GLY A 328 4.79 -13.06 7.15
CA GLY A 328 4.37 -14.25 6.42
C GLY A 328 2.95 -14.70 6.77
N SER A 329 2.52 -15.75 6.10
CA SER A 329 1.15 -16.21 6.12
C SER A 329 1.08 -17.71 6.36
N LEU A 330 -0.04 -18.17 6.87
CA LEU A 330 -0.33 -19.60 7.01
C LEU A 330 -1.82 -19.88 6.74
N MET A 331 -2.12 -21.13 6.43
CA MET A 331 -3.46 -21.67 6.37
C MET A 331 -3.57 -22.84 7.36
N ALA A 332 -4.62 -22.88 8.14
CA ALA A 332 -4.96 -23.97 9.03
C ALA A 332 -6.21 -24.71 8.53
N GLU A 333 -6.13 -26.05 8.46
CA GLU A 333 -7.26 -26.94 8.17
C GLU A 333 -7.31 -28.02 9.26
N GLY A 334 -8.20 -27.85 10.23
CA GLY A 334 -8.18 -28.65 11.46
C GLY A 334 -6.84 -28.50 12.19
N ASP A 335 -6.16 -29.63 12.47
CA ASP A 335 -4.84 -29.64 13.13
C ASP A 335 -3.67 -29.48 12.13
N LYS A 336 -3.95 -29.44 10.83
CA LYS A 336 -2.93 -29.28 9.79
C LYS A 336 -2.65 -27.81 9.56
N LEU A 337 -1.39 -27.43 9.67
CA LEU A 337 -0.88 -26.10 9.34
C LEU A 337 -0.08 -26.18 8.04
N GLU A 338 -0.38 -25.29 7.12
CA GLU A 338 0.35 -25.13 5.87
C GLU A 338 1.00 -23.74 5.88
N THR A 339 2.33 -23.73 5.87
CA THR A 339 3.13 -22.53 5.66
C THR A 339 3.50 -22.52 4.18
N PHE A 340 3.33 -21.42 3.50
CA PHE A 340 3.50 -21.32 2.05
C PHE A 340 4.97 -21.25 1.63
N GLU A 341 5.82 -22.14 2.19
CA GLU A 341 7.27 -22.18 1.96
C GLU A 341 7.64 -22.58 0.53
N ASP A 342 6.86 -23.48 -0.07
CA ASP A 342 7.12 -24.06 -1.38
C ASP A 342 6.22 -23.47 -2.48
N THR A 343 5.60 -22.33 -2.25
CA THR A 343 4.83 -21.66 -3.30
C THR A 343 5.75 -21.02 -4.34
N PRO A 344 5.37 -21.00 -5.63
CA PRO A 344 6.19 -20.41 -6.68
C PRO A 344 6.59 -18.95 -6.44
N TYR A 345 5.84 -18.25 -5.61
CA TYR A 345 5.89 -16.79 -5.40
C TYR A 345 6.39 -16.38 -4.03
N SER A 346 6.81 -17.33 -3.19
CA SER A 346 7.40 -17.06 -1.86
C SER A 346 6.61 -16.07 -0.99
N ILE A 347 5.30 -16.34 -0.78
CA ILE A 347 4.45 -15.51 0.12
C ILE A 347 4.82 -15.66 1.60
N LYS A 348 5.75 -16.56 1.92
CA LYS A 348 6.20 -16.86 3.29
C LYS A 348 6.65 -15.63 4.06
N GLU A 349 7.38 -14.72 3.41
CA GLU A 349 7.97 -13.53 4.06
C GLU A 349 7.24 -12.24 3.71
N LYS A 350 6.17 -12.32 2.91
CA LYS A 350 5.37 -11.16 2.53
C LYS A 350 4.25 -10.92 3.51
N THR A 351 3.87 -9.67 3.70
CA THR A 351 2.70 -9.31 4.49
C THR A 351 1.44 -9.56 3.69
N LEU A 352 0.53 -10.33 4.23
CA LEU A 352 -0.82 -10.53 3.70
C LEU A 352 -1.77 -9.61 4.46
N SER A 353 -2.32 -8.62 3.77
CA SER A 353 -3.14 -7.56 4.40
C SER A 353 -4.63 -7.85 4.35
N ASN A 354 -5.11 -8.44 3.28
CA ASN A 354 -6.53 -8.78 3.13
C ASN A 354 -6.72 -10.11 2.41
N ILE A 355 -7.85 -10.73 2.70
CA ILE A 355 -8.25 -12.03 2.17
C ILE A 355 -9.75 -12.00 1.93
N LEU A 356 -10.19 -12.45 0.76
CA LEU A 356 -11.61 -12.71 0.49
C LEU A 356 -11.78 -13.98 -0.34
N GLU A 357 -12.95 -14.59 -0.25
CA GLU A 357 -13.36 -15.73 -1.05
C GLU A 357 -14.42 -15.31 -2.07
N ASP A 358 -14.28 -15.72 -3.32
CA ASP A 358 -15.29 -15.51 -4.34
C ASP A 358 -16.37 -16.63 -4.32
N GLY A 359 -17.46 -16.43 -5.04
CA GLY A 359 -18.57 -17.40 -5.11
C GLY A 359 -18.21 -18.72 -5.79
N LYS A 360 -17.01 -18.86 -6.37
CA LYS A 360 -16.46 -20.11 -6.91
C LYS A 360 -15.59 -20.84 -5.90
N GLY A 361 -15.34 -20.25 -4.73
CA GLY A 361 -14.47 -20.78 -3.69
C GLY A 361 -12.98 -20.56 -3.97
N ASN A 362 -12.63 -19.58 -4.79
CA ASN A 362 -11.27 -19.13 -4.94
C ASN A 362 -10.96 -18.08 -3.87
N ILE A 363 -9.72 -18.05 -3.41
CA ILE A 363 -9.25 -17.12 -2.38
C ILE A 363 -8.37 -16.06 -3.00
N TRP A 364 -8.82 -14.83 -2.92
CA TRP A 364 -8.08 -13.64 -3.31
C TRP A 364 -7.27 -13.12 -2.12
N LEU A 365 -6.00 -12.80 -2.36
CA LEU A 365 -5.06 -12.38 -1.33
C LEU A 365 -4.37 -11.09 -1.77
N ALA A 366 -4.53 -10.06 -0.95
CA ALA A 366 -3.80 -8.82 -1.10
C ALA A 366 -2.44 -8.92 -0.38
N ILE A 367 -1.38 -8.77 -1.13
CA ILE A 367 -0.02 -9.02 -0.63
C ILE A 367 0.86 -7.80 -0.87
N TYR A 368 1.62 -7.42 0.14
CA TYR A 368 2.72 -6.47 -0.04
C TYR A 368 3.98 -6.94 0.69
N GLY A 369 5.12 -6.56 0.22
CA GLY A 369 6.38 -7.01 0.81
C GLY A 369 7.47 -5.96 0.80
N ALA A 370 8.36 -6.06 1.78
CA ALA A 370 9.45 -5.11 2.01
C ALA A 370 10.66 -5.29 1.07
N ASN A 371 10.66 -6.29 0.18
CA ASN A 371 11.82 -6.65 -0.63
C ASN A 371 11.79 -6.06 -2.03
N ASP A 372 12.97 -5.85 -2.61
CA ASP A 372 13.27 -5.09 -3.84
C ASP A 372 12.74 -5.71 -5.17
N GLU A 373 11.96 -6.77 -5.12
CA GLU A 373 11.36 -7.46 -6.26
C GLU A 373 10.11 -6.73 -6.79
N PRO A 374 9.74 -6.85 -8.06
CA PRO A 374 8.48 -6.31 -8.57
C PRO A 374 7.34 -6.87 -7.73
N ASN A 375 6.62 -5.99 -7.07
CA ASN A 375 5.70 -6.38 -6.03
C ASN A 375 4.40 -6.90 -6.63
N THR A 376 4.10 -8.14 -6.34
CA THR A 376 2.78 -8.73 -6.49
C THR A 376 1.78 -7.94 -5.66
N ALA A 377 0.76 -7.43 -6.32
CA ALA A 377 -0.32 -6.75 -5.63
C ALA A 377 -1.40 -7.73 -5.16
N LEU A 378 -1.62 -8.76 -5.97
CA LEU A 378 -2.77 -9.63 -5.82
C LEU A 378 -2.38 -11.06 -6.18
N MET A 379 -2.81 -12.01 -5.37
CA MET A 379 -2.71 -13.44 -5.67
C MET A 379 -4.09 -14.08 -5.60
N LEU A 380 -4.27 -15.14 -6.37
CA LEU A 380 -5.44 -15.99 -6.33
C LEU A 380 -5.00 -17.43 -6.05
N TYR A 381 -5.59 -18.03 -5.02
CA TYR A 381 -5.55 -19.48 -4.81
C TYR A 381 -6.87 -20.06 -5.28
N ASP A 382 -6.86 -20.72 -6.43
CA ASP A 382 -8.09 -21.20 -7.05
C ASP A 382 -8.67 -22.44 -6.32
N ASN A 383 -9.89 -22.77 -6.64
CA ASN A 383 -10.60 -23.90 -6.01
C ASN A 383 -10.02 -25.27 -6.36
N GLU A 384 -9.08 -25.34 -7.34
CA GLU A 384 -8.31 -26.53 -7.70
C GLU A 384 -6.96 -26.59 -6.97
N GLY A 385 -6.63 -25.57 -6.16
CA GLY A 385 -5.39 -25.50 -5.38
C GLY A 385 -4.19 -24.94 -6.16
N ARG A 386 -4.41 -24.18 -7.23
CA ARG A 386 -3.37 -23.56 -8.02
C ARG A 386 -3.23 -22.08 -7.66
N TRP A 387 -2.01 -21.59 -7.71
CA TRP A 387 -1.68 -20.19 -7.46
C TRP A 387 -1.58 -19.39 -8.76
N HIS A 388 -2.15 -18.20 -8.76
CA HIS A 388 -2.05 -17.22 -9.84
C HIS A 388 -1.57 -15.90 -9.25
N GLU A 389 -0.69 -15.20 -9.96
CA GLU A 389 -0.13 -13.91 -9.55
C GLU A 389 -0.56 -12.81 -10.52
N TYR A 390 -1.01 -11.69 -9.97
CA TYR A 390 -1.41 -10.51 -10.75
C TYR A 390 -0.55 -9.32 -10.33
N ILE A 391 0.29 -8.85 -11.25
CA ILE A 391 1.17 -7.71 -11.05
C ILE A 391 0.50 -6.47 -11.63
N CYS A 392 0.28 -5.45 -10.81
CA CYS A 392 -0.28 -4.20 -11.27
C CYS A 392 0.77 -3.38 -12.04
N PRO A 393 0.59 -3.14 -13.34
CA PRO A 393 1.55 -2.38 -14.15
C PRO A 393 1.47 -0.85 -13.92
N LEU A 394 0.42 -0.37 -13.24
CA LEU A 394 0.15 1.06 -13.05
C LEU A 394 0.91 1.62 -11.84
N ILE A 395 1.25 0.78 -10.87
CA ILE A 395 2.05 1.18 -9.71
C ILE A 395 3.46 0.63 -9.88
N ARG A 396 4.38 1.51 -10.24
CA ARG A 396 5.78 1.11 -10.52
C ARG A 396 6.58 0.74 -9.28
N LYS A 397 6.10 1.04 -8.08
CA LYS A 397 6.82 0.82 -6.80
C LYS A 397 5.86 0.66 -5.63
N TRP A 398 5.84 -0.53 -5.08
CA TRP A 398 5.04 -0.93 -3.93
C TRP A 398 5.83 -0.92 -2.60
N ARG A 399 6.90 -0.14 -2.46
CA ARG A 399 7.81 -0.23 -1.30
C ARG A 399 7.24 0.34 0.00
N THR A 400 6.34 1.30 -0.10
CA THR A 400 5.71 1.97 1.05
C THR A 400 4.19 1.95 0.98
N GLU A 401 3.67 1.57 -0.16
CA GLU A 401 2.25 1.49 -0.43
C GLU A 401 1.72 0.19 0.18
N THR A 402 0.72 0.31 1.01
CA THR A 402 0.04 -0.79 1.66
C THR A 402 -1.34 -0.94 1.04
N ILE A 403 -1.74 -2.16 0.72
CA ILE A 403 -3.14 -2.43 0.41
C ILE A 403 -3.90 -2.38 1.73
N SER A 404 -4.84 -1.45 1.82
CA SER A 404 -5.66 -1.28 3.02
C SER A 404 -6.82 -2.27 3.01
N ASP A 405 -7.48 -2.42 1.84
CA ASP A 405 -8.63 -3.31 1.73
C ASP A 405 -8.91 -3.74 0.29
N ILE A 406 -9.73 -4.79 0.12
CA ILE A 406 -10.20 -5.31 -1.18
C ILE A 406 -11.68 -5.67 -1.14
N ALA A 407 -12.41 -5.34 -2.22
CA ALA A 407 -13.83 -5.65 -2.35
C ALA A 407 -14.15 -6.17 -3.77
N LEU A 408 -14.83 -7.32 -3.87
CA LEU A 408 -15.12 -8.00 -5.14
C LEU A 408 -16.58 -7.88 -5.54
N ASN A 409 -16.82 -7.24 -6.69
CA ASN A 409 -18.10 -7.27 -7.39
C ASN A 409 -18.10 -8.38 -8.45
N GLU A 410 -18.56 -9.56 -8.07
CA GLU A 410 -18.60 -10.72 -8.98
C GLU A 410 -19.51 -10.52 -10.19
N LYS A 411 -20.57 -9.70 -10.06
CA LYS A 411 -21.52 -9.45 -11.15
C LYS A 411 -20.86 -8.73 -12.32
N ASN A 412 -19.92 -7.85 -12.00
CA ASN A 412 -19.23 -7.02 -12.98
C ASN A 412 -17.81 -7.54 -13.27
N ASN A 413 -17.33 -8.57 -12.57
CA ASN A 413 -15.94 -9.05 -12.60
C ASN A 413 -14.95 -7.96 -12.17
N GLU A 414 -15.29 -7.16 -11.18
CA GLU A 414 -14.54 -6.01 -10.68
C GLU A 414 -14.00 -6.28 -9.28
N LEU A 415 -12.69 -6.27 -9.12
CA LEU A 415 -12.03 -6.30 -7.82
C LEU A 415 -11.47 -4.93 -7.51
N TRP A 416 -12.08 -4.23 -6.56
CA TRP A 416 -11.60 -2.97 -6.04
C TRP A 416 -10.53 -3.19 -4.99
N ILE A 417 -9.50 -2.35 -5.01
CA ILE A 417 -8.34 -2.44 -4.13
C ILE A 417 -8.01 -1.03 -3.65
N SER A 418 -8.09 -0.79 -2.35
CA SER A 418 -7.62 0.46 -1.78
C SER A 418 -6.12 0.39 -1.49
N VAL A 419 -5.38 1.37 -1.99
CA VAL A 419 -3.92 1.44 -1.85
C VAL A 419 -3.55 2.72 -1.14
N TYR A 420 -3.05 2.57 0.08
CA TYR A 420 -2.66 3.68 0.95
C TYR A 420 -1.63 4.59 0.28
N HIS A 421 -1.80 5.89 0.34
CA HIS A 421 -1.04 6.94 -0.35
C HIS A 421 -1.23 7.04 -1.88
N ILE A 422 -2.05 6.19 -2.50
CA ILE A 422 -2.26 6.20 -3.94
C ILE A 422 -3.72 6.50 -4.31
N GLY A 423 -4.66 5.75 -3.75
CA GLY A 423 -6.08 5.83 -4.09
C GLY A 423 -6.71 4.46 -4.30
N LEU A 424 -7.49 4.30 -5.37
CA LEU A 424 -8.16 3.05 -5.71
C LEU A 424 -7.57 2.43 -6.97
N LEU A 425 -7.36 1.13 -6.94
CA LEU A 425 -7.19 0.31 -8.13
C LEU A 425 -8.47 -0.47 -8.40
N LEU A 426 -8.78 -0.63 -9.66
CA LEU A 426 -9.79 -1.57 -10.14
C LEU A 426 -9.10 -2.61 -11.02
N PHE A 427 -9.29 -3.87 -10.68
CA PHE A 427 -8.83 -5.01 -11.46
C PHE A 427 -10.04 -5.74 -12.05
N HIS A 428 -10.08 -5.85 -13.38
CA HIS A 428 -11.09 -6.62 -14.08
C HIS A 428 -10.67 -8.09 -14.13
N THR A 429 -11.38 -8.94 -13.40
CA THR A 429 -10.99 -10.35 -13.19
C THR A 429 -11.15 -11.23 -14.41
N ASP A 430 -11.89 -10.78 -15.43
CA ASP A 430 -12.13 -11.49 -16.69
C ASP A 430 -11.17 -11.08 -17.81
N THR A 431 -10.71 -9.82 -17.81
CA THR A 431 -9.80 -9.29 -18.85
C THR A 431 -8.37 -9.07 -18.33
N GLU A 432 -8.16 -9.15 -17.03
CA GLU A 432 -6.90 -8.85 -16.33
C GLU A 432 -6.43 -7.40 -16.55
N GLU A 433 -7.34 -6.50 -16.91
CA GLU A 433 -7.03 -5.08 -17.08
C GLU A 433 -7.09 -4.35 -15.73
N TRP A 434 -6.28 -3.27 -15.62
CA TRP A 434 -6.18 -2.46 -14.43
C TRP A 434 -6.55 -1.01 -14.72
N GLU A 435 -7.30 -0.39 -13.80
CA GLU A 435 -7.55 1.05 -13.76
C GLU A 435 -7.03 1.63 -12.44
N LEU A 436 -6.57 2.88 -12.48
CA LEU A 436 -6.07 3.59 -11.30
C LEU A 436 -6.81 4.91 -11.13
N TYR A 437 -7.42 5.09 -9.97
CA TYR A 437 -8.12 6.31 -9.55
C TYR A 437 -7.33 6.99 -8.44
N THR A 438 -6.93 8.24 -8.68
CA THR A 438 -6.19 9.08 -7.73
C THR A 438 -6.89 10.42 -7.57
N PRO A 439 -6.58 11.23 -6.55
CA PRO A 439 -7.10 12.60 -6.47
C PRO A 439 -6.76 13.49 -7.67
N ASP A 440 -5.68 13.15 -8.40
CA ASP A 440 -5.24 13.94 -9.56
C ASP A 440 -6.02 13.62 -10.85
N ASN A 441 -6.58 12.42 -10.96
CA ASN A 441 -7.24 11.94 -12.18
C ASN A 441 -8.71 11.58 -11.99
N SER A 442 -9.22 11.70 -10.78
CA SER A 442 -10.61 11.44 -10.42
C SER A 442 -11.07 12.45 -9.38
N ASN A 443 -12.31 12.38 -8.95
CA ASN A 443 -12.83 13.22 -7.87
C ASN A 443 -12.73 12.57 -6.48
N LEU A 444 -11.76 11.66 -6.28
CA LEU A 444 -11.40 11.19 -4.94
C LEU A 444 -10.89 12.37 -4.10
N PRO A 445 -11.36 12.51 -2.84
CA PRO A 445 -10.98 13.65 -2.01
C PRO A 445 -9.58 13.53 -1.42
N ASP A 446 -9.04 12.31 -1.38
CA ASP A 446 -7.78 11.97 -0.74
C ASP A 446 -7.21 10.67 -1.30
N ALA A 447 -5.90 10.47 -1.16
CA ALA A 447 -5.20 9.24 -1.53
C ALA A 447 -5.14 8.21 -0.38
N TYR A 448 -5.65 8.59 0.81
CA TYR A 448 -5.67 7.73 2.00
C TYR A 448 -7.06 7.11 2.14
N ILE A 449 -7.21 5.90 1.62
CA ILE A 449 -8.45 5.12 1.70
C ILE A 449 -8.17 3.93 2.61
N GLU A 450 -8.82 3.90 3.76
CA GLU A 450 -8.57 2.91 4.81
C GLU A 450 -9.37 1.63 4.61
N ASP A 451 -10.62 1.76 4.14
CA ASP A 451 -11.57 0.67 4.07
C ASP A 451 -12.57 0.87 2.92
N ILE A 452 -12.99 -0.20 2.27
CA ILE A 452 -13.93 -0.18 1.15
C ILE A 452 -14.92 -1.32 1.26
N GLU A 453 -16.18 -1.08 0.90
CA GLU A 453 -17.22 -2.10 0.88
C GLU A 453 -18.19 -1.88 -0.28
N LEU A 454 -18.82 -2.95 -0.76
CA LEU A 454 -19.83 -2.92 -1.81
C LEU A 454 -21.22 -3.04 -1.22
N ASP A 455 -22.14 -2.16 -1.62
CA ASP A 455 -23.53 -2.30 -1.25
C ASP A 455 -24.21 -3.47 -2.01
N ASN A 456 -25.46 -3.78 -1.65
CA ASN A 456 -26.22 -4.86 -2.24
C ASN A 456 -26.43 -4.74 -3.77
N ASN A 457 -26.19 -3.56 -4.34
CA ASN A 457 -26.24 -3.29 -5.77
C ASN A 457 -24.88 -3.44 -6.44
N GLY A 458 -23.81 -3.67 -5.66
CA GLY A 458 -22.43 -3.71 -6.12
C GLY A 458 -21.78 -2.34 -6.23
N LYS A 459 -22.36 -1.30 -5.63
CA LYS A 459 -21.85 0.06 -5.60
C LYS A 459 -20.79 0.21 -4.51
N LEU A 460 -19.62 0.76 -4.87
CA LEU A 460 -18.51 0.96 -3.96
C LEU A 460 -18.80 2.09 -2.96
N TRP A 461 -18.44 1.84 -1.72
CA TRP A 461 -18.30 2.81 -0.64
C TRP A 461 -16.91 2.75 -0.06
N GLY A 462 -16.35 3.90 0.32
CA GLY A 462 -15.01 3.97 0.87
C GLY A 462 -14.87 5.00 1.97
N ALA A 463 -14.14 4.61 3.00
CA ALA A 463 -13.72 5.45 4.12
C ALA A 463 -12.36 6.08 3.81
N THR A 464 -12.29 7.43 3.74
CA THR A 464 -11.06 8.16 3.39
C THR A 464 -10.73 9.23 4.42
N PHE A 465 -9.53 9.78 4.39
CA PHE A 465 -9.17 10.91 5.25
C PHE A 465 -9.82 12.23 4.80
N GLY A 466 -10.24 12.33 3.54
CA GLY A 466 -10.93 13.48 2.97
C GLY A 466 -12.45 13.44 3.09
N GLY A 467 -13.02 12.37 3.61
CA GLY A 467 -14.46 12.12 3.73
C GLY A 467 -14.85 10.71 3.37
N ILE A 468 -16.10 10.55 2.99
CA ILE A 468 -16.69 9.29 2.53
C ILE A 468 -16.84 9.39 1.02
N VAL A 469 -16.46 8.37 0.31
CA VAL A 469 -16.67 8.26 -1.14
C VAL A 469 -17.66 7.16 -1.46
N THR A 470 -18.40 7.34 -2.53
CA THR A 470 -19.22 6.29 -3.12
C THR A 470 -19.24 6.48 -4.62
N GLU A 471 -19.28 5.41 -5.34
CA GLU A 471 -19.48 5.41 -6.79
C GLU A 471 -20.80 6.13 -7.16
N GLU A 472 -20.88 6.81 -8.32
CA GLU A 472 -22.09 7.51 -8.79
C GLU A 472 -22.99 6.63 -9.67
#